data_0399a9fb9cb413af510a4fa16954649e
#
_entry.id   0399a9fb9cb413af510a4fa16954649e
#
_cell.length_a   1.000
_cell.length_b   1.000
_cell.length_c   1.000
_cell.angle_alpha   90.00
_cell.angle_beta   90.00
_cell.angle_gamma   90.00
#
_symmetry.space_group_name_H-M   'P 1'
#
loop_
_entity.id
_entity.type
_entity.pdbx_description
1 polymer ?
#
loop_
_entity_poly.entity_id
_entity_poly.type
_entity_poly.pdbx_seq_one_letter_code
_entity_poly.pdbx_strand_id
1 'polypeptide(L)'
;MKKMKSFLGLLLLVFLFSSCESGKNTAKDNSNIEKLEYKESMEKYNYDIVIPQIKGVENEDISYLNLSLQESARILIENIMGSADAGTKEAPVEAKMSYEIKENNFNILSIVVTTYTYQGGAHGITSIESYNINRKDYSLLNYDMIFDENAEDYFNMRMNDIITASRENNGSRKALNTDGKEVLFFDNAESNVKNTVMYFDGDNVVFLYPHYEIAPYSSGMPVFKFDKKDIKKYVKIKF
;
A
#
# COMPACT_ATOMS: atom_id res chain seq x y z
N MET A 1 -4.28 -35.28 -38.51
CA MET A 1 -3.44 -34.08 -38.72
C MET A 1 -4.04 -32.95 -37.89
N LYS A 2 -3.54 -32.74 -36.68
CA LYS A 2 -3.97 -31.65 -35.78
C LYS A 2 -3.20 -30.38 -36.16
N LYS A 3 -3.92 -29.32 -36.51
CA LYS A 3 -3.36 -28.01 -36.82
C LYS A 3 -2.90 -27.34 -35.51
N MET A 4 -1.61 -27.15 -35.38
CA MET A 4 -0.95 -26.33 -34.38
C MET A 4 -1.35 -24.86 -34.62
N LYS A 5 -2.10 -24.25 -33.69
CA LYS A 5 -2.39 -22.82 -33.75
C LYS A 5 -1.15 -22.07 -33.24
N SER A 6 -0.62 -21.24 -34.10
CA SER A 6 0.48 -20.32 -33.87
C SER A 6 0.09 -19.36 -32.73
N PHE A 7 0.93 -19.33 -31.68
CA PHE A 7 0.92 -18.34 -30.62
C PHE A 7 1.51 -17.04 -31.19
N LEU A 8 0.64 -16.11 -31.55
CA LEU A 8 1.07 -14.80 -32.07
C LEU A 8 1.26 -13.86 -30.91
N GLY A 9 2.45 -13.29 -30.86
CA GLY A 9 3.01 -12.53 -29.76
C GLY A 9 2.17 -11.40 -29.21
N LEU A 10 2.25 -11.29 -27.91
CA LEU A 10 1.78 -10.18 -27.08
C LEU A 10 2.53 -8.91 -27.47
N LEU A 11 1.86 -7.99 -28.14
CA LEU A 11 2.41 -6.67 -28.48
C LEU A 11 2.29 -5.77 -27.24
N LEU A 12 3.40 -5.58 -26.55
CA LEU A 12 3.51 -4.67 -25.40
C LEU A 12 3.43 -3.23 -25.90
N LEU A 13 2.30 -2.55 -25.74
CA LEU A 13 2.17 -1.13 -26.01
C LEU A 13 2.53 -0.33 -24.75
N VAL A 14 3.76 0.17 -24.71
CA VAL A 14 4.22 1.11 -23.69
C VAL A 14 3.81 2.51 -24.11
N PHE A 15 2.80 3.10 -23.45
CA PHE A 15 2.46 4.50 -23.59
C PHE A 15 3.14 5.32 -22.49
N LEU A 16 4.12 6.13 -22.88
CA LEU A 16 4.71 7.14 -22.02
C LEU A 16 3.83 8.39 -22.05
N PHE A 17 3.02 8.63 -21.03
CA PHE A 17 2.35 9.90 -20.83
C PHE A 17 3.01 10.66 -19.67
N SER A 18 3.63 11.77 -20.01
CA SER A 18 4.08 12.78 -19.06
C SER A 18 2.86 13.60 -18.63
N SER A 19 2.38 13.42 -17.40
CA SER A 19 1.32 14.24 -16.82
C SER A 19 1.96 15.34 -15.96
N CYS A 20 1.81 16.58 -16.39
CA CYS A 20 2.13 17.77 -15.62
C CYS A 20 0.90 18.15 -14.78
N GLU A 21 0.95 18.00 -13.46
CA GLU A 21 -0.08 18.49 -12.55
C GLU A 21 0.48 19.62 -11.67
N SER A 22 -0.13 20.79 -11.79
CA SER A 22 0.30 22.01 -11.11
C SER A 22 -0.40 22.13 -9.74
N GLY A 23 0.36 22.26 -8.67
CA GLY A 23 -0.19 22.57 -7.34
C GLY A 23 0.85 22.69 -6.23
N LYS A 24 1.22 23.92 -5.92
CA LYS A 24 1.88 24.47 -4.71
C LYS A 24 3.26 23.93 -4.28
N ASN A 25 4.21 24.86 -4.29
CA ASN A 25 5.63 24.81 -3.95
C ASN A 25 5.95 24.12 -2.61
N THR A 26 6.36 22.87 -2.70
CA THR A 26 7.45 22.29 -1.94
C THR A 26 8.46 21.81 -2.98
N ALA A 27 9.75 22.05 -2.77
CA ALA A 27 10.78 21.69 -3.73
C ALA A 27 10.65 20.19 -4.06
N LYS A 28 10.02 19.90 -5.21
CA LYS A 28 9.93 18.55 -5.75
C LYS A 28 11.33 18.20 -6.24
N ASP A 29 12.01 17.37 -5.48
CA ASP A 29 13.04 16.54 -6.05
C ASP A 29 12.33 15.52 -6.96
N ASN A 30 12.44 15.72 -8.25
CA ASN A 30 11.91 14.79 -9.26
C ASN A 30 12.77 13.52 -9.25
N SER A 31 12.61 12.68 -8.24
CA SER A 31 12.93 11.29 -8.45
C SER A 31 12.07 10.83 -9.61
N ASN A 32 12.69 10.34 -10.65
CA ASN A 32 12.00 9.83 -11.83
C ASN A 32 11.21 8.56 -11.46
N ILE A 33 10.03 8.75 -10.83
CA ILE A 33 9.11 7.66 -10.58
C ILE A 33 8.27 7.55 -11.84
N GLU A 34 8.53 6.51 -12.58
CA GLU A 34 7.75 6.12 -13.75
C GLU A 34 6.69 5.11 -13.33
N LYS A 35 5.58 5.07 -14.05
CA LYS A 35 4.57 4.03 -13.89
C LYS A 35 4.77 2.94 -14.93
N LEU A 36 4.61 1.70 -14.51
CA LEU A 36 4.50 0.55 -15.40
C LEU A 36 3.07 0.01 -15.28
N GLU A 37 2.40 -0.15 -16.42
CA GLU A 37 0.98 -0.49 -16.48
C GLU A 37 0.76 -1.80 -17.24
N TYR A 38 -0.12 -2.64 -16.69
CA TYR A 38 -0.62 -3.86 -17.34
C TYR A 38 -2.14 -3.86 -17.21
N LYS A 39 -2.84 -4.02 -18.33
CA LYS A 39 -4.30 -3.99 -18.35
C LYS A 39 -4.86 -4.94 -19.37
N GLU A 40 -5.83 -5.74 -18.97
CA GLU A 40 -6.61 -6.59 -19.84
C GLU A 40 -8.01 -6.78 -19.29
N SER A 41 -8.99 -6.87 -20.20
CA SER A 41 -10.38 -7.15 -19.85
C SER A 41 -10.92 -8.22 -20.79
N MET A 42 -11.27 -9.36 -20.22
CA MET A 42 -11.85 -10.53 -20.90
C MET A 42 -13.20 -10.86 -20.29
N GLU A 43 -13.93 -11.75 -20.92
CA GLU A 43 -15.27 -12.14 -20.47
C GLU A 43 -15.29 -12.71 -19.04
N LYS A 44 -14.23 -13.42 -18.64
CA LYS A 44 -14.17 -14.14 -17.36
C LYS A 44 -13.15 -13.59 -16.36
N TYR A 45 -12.24 -12.72 -16.80
CA TYR A 45 -11.23 -12.09 -15.94
C TYR A 45 -10.86 -10.70 -16.39
N ASN A 46 -10.45 -9.85 -15.43
CA ASN A 46 -9.89 -8.53 -15.68
C ASN A 46 -8.66 -8.31 -14.81
N TYR A 47 -7.71 -7.54 -15.31
CA TYR A 47 -6.71 -6.92 -14.44
C TYR A 47 -6.41 -5.49 -14.88
N ASP A 48 -6.13 -4.63 -13.89
CA ASP A 48 -5.69 -3.24 -14.05
C ASP A 48 -4.60 -2.97 -13.01
N ILE A 49 -3.35 -3.07 -13.44
CA ILE A 49 -2.18 -3.07 -12.57
C ILE A 49 -1.29 -1.90 -12.95
N VAL A 50 -1.04 -1.02 -11.98
CA VAL A 50 -0.16 0.14 -12.11
C VAL A 50 0.84 0.10 -10.97
N ILE A 51 2.12 -0.06 -11.28
CA ILE A 51 3.21 -0.13 -10.30
C ILE A 51 4.22 1.00 -10.52
N PRO A 52 4.83 1.53 -9.43
CA PRO A 52 5.90 2.50 -9.54
C PRO A 52 7.22 1.84 -9.94
N GLN A 53 8.04 2.57 -10.67
CA GLN A 53 9.43 2.22 -10.97
C GLN A 53 10.30 3.44 -10.71
N ILE A 54 11.23 3.33 -9.78
CA ILE A 54 12.17 4.40 -9.47
C ILE A 54 13.35 4.28 -10.42
N LYS A 55 13.60 5.33 -11.20
CA LYS A 55 14.63 5.36 -12.26
C LYS A 55 15.75 6.34 -11.91
N GLY A 56 16.89 6.17 -12.58
CA GLY A 56 18.03 7.11 -12.46
C GLY A 56 18.75 7.02 -11.11
N VAL A 57 18.55 5.94 -10.36
CA VAL A 57 19.19 5.67 -9.07
C VAL A 57 19.92 4.35 -9.17
N GLU A 58 21.22 4.35 -8.95
CA GLU A 58 22.06 3.15 -8.84
C GLU A 58 22.16 2.76 -7.35
N ASN A 59 21.20 1.96 -6.90
CA ASN A 59 21.12 1.46 -5.52
C ASN A 59 20.49 0.07 -5.52
N GLU A 60 21.01 -0.86 -4.72
CA GLU A 60 20.57 -2.26 -4.68
C GLU A 60 19.14 -2.39 -4.12
N ASP A 61 18.78 -1.63 -3.07
CA ASP A 61 17.43 -1.65 -2.49
C ASP A 61 16.39 -1.19 -3.51
N ILE A 62 16.70 -0.14 -4.28
CA ILE A 62 15.79 0.36 -5.34
C ILE A 62 15.68 -0.64 -6.49
N SER A 63 16.78 -1.27 -6.88
CA SER A 63 16.77 -2.31 -7.91
C SER A 63 15.93 -3.50 -7.46
N TYR A 64 16.08 -3.92 -6.21
CA TYR A 64 15.28 -4.98 -5.60
C TYR A 64 13.80 -4.60 -5.52
N LEU A 65 13.47 -3.40 -5.05
CA LEU A 65 12.10 -2.91 -4.98
C LEU A 65 11.42 -2.91 -6.36
N ASN A 66 12.08 -2.36 -7.37
CA ASN A 66 11.56 -2.32 -8.73
C ASN A 66 11.28 -3.73 -9.28
N LEU A 67 12.20 -4.68 -9.07
CA LEU A 67 12.05 -6.08 -9.49
C LEU A 67 10.94 -6.79 -8.70
N SER A 68 10.87 -6.59 -7.38
CA SER A 68 9.83 -7.19 -6.53
C SER A 68 8.43 -6.75 -6.96
N LEU A 69 8.24 -5.47 -7.27
CA LEU A 69 6.95 -4.96 -7.74
C LEU A 69 6.57 -5.54 -9.10
N GLN A 70 7.53 -5.68 -10.03
CA GLN A 70 7.29 -6.32 -11.32
C GLN A 70 6.92 -7.80 -11.16
N GLU A 71 7.62 -8.52 -10.29
CA GLU A 71 7.35 -9.93 -10.01
C GLU A 71 5.98 -10.11 -9.33
N SER A 72 5.63 -9.25 -8.36
CA SER A 72 4.30 -9.24 -7.74
C SER A 72 3.19 -9.01 -8.78
N ALA A 73 3.38 -8.07 -9.69
CA ALA A 73 2.45 -7.82 -10.79
C ALA A 73 2.31 -9.04 -11.71
N ARG A 74 3.43 -9.67 -12.08
CA ARG A 74 3.44 -10.89 -12.93
C ARG A 74 2.68 -12.04 -12.27
N ILE A 75 2.98 -12.32 -10.99
CA ILE A 75 2.32 -13.40 -10.22
C ILE A 75 0.83 -13.10 -10.10
N LEU A 76 0.45 -11.85 -9.84
CA LEU A 76 -0.96 -11.45 -9.73
C LEU A 76 -1.72 -11.68 -11.03
N ILE A 77 -1.14 -11.32 -12.19
CA ILE A 77 -1.71 -11.55 -13.51
C ILE A 77 -1.87 -13.06 -13.77
N GLU A 78 -0.84 -13.86 -13.52
CA GLU A 78 -0.88 -15.32 -13.72
C GLU A 78 -1.96 -15.98 -12.86
N ASN A 79 -2.09 -15.55 -11.59
CA ASN A 79 -3.10 -16.07 -10.68
C ASN A 79 -4.54 -15.75 -11.16
N ILE A 80 -4.78 -14.52 -11.65
CA ILE A 80 -6.09 -14.15 -12.17
C ILE A 80 -6.42 -14.89 -13.46
N MET A 81 -5.48 -14.98 -14.38
CA MET A 81 -5.67 -15.76 -15.61
C MET A 81 -5.88 -17.25 -15.32
N GLY A 82 -5.14 -17.82 -14.35
CA GLY A 82 -5.31 -19.21 -13.90
C GLY A 82 -6.65 -19.48 -13.20
N SER A 83 -7.24 -18.44 -12.60
CA SER A 83 -8.55 -18.50 -11.92
C SER A 83 -9.74 -18.16 -12.83
N ALA A 84 -9.54 -17.93 -14.13
CA ALA A 84 -10.58 -17.49 -15.06
C ALA A 84 -11.82 -18.41 -15.10
N ASP A 85 -11.67 -19.72 -14.83
CA ASP A 85 -12.80 -20.65 -14.80
C ASP A 85 -13.75 -20.46 -13.61
N ALA A 86 -13.31 -19.75 -12.56
CA ALA A 86 -14.16 -19.34 -11.45
C ALA A 86 -14.99 -18.08 -11.79
N GLY A 87 -14.60 -17.34 -12.84
CA GLY A 87 -15.28 -16.12 -13.28
C GLY A 87 -16.43 -16.43 -14.25
N THR A 88 -17.41 -15.53 -14.25
CA THR A 88 -18.50 -15.48 -15.23
C THR A 88 -18.48 -14.14 -15.95
N LYS A 89 -19.31 -14.00 -16.98
CA LYS A 89 -19.47 -12.73 -17.69
C LYS A 89 -20.01 -11.61 -16.80
N GLU A 90 -20.91 -11.97 -15.88
CA GLU A 90 -21.55 -11.06 -14.93
C GLU A 90 -20.67 -10.75 -13.71
N ALA A 91 -19.75 -11.66 -13.37
CA ALA A 91 -18.82 -11.55 -12.24
C ALA A 91 -17.46 -12.15 -12.62
N PRO A 92 -16.67 -11.45 -13.44
CA PRO A 92 -15.34 -11.91 -13.78
C PRO A 92 -14.43 -11.87 -12.55
N VAL A 93 -13.45 -12.78 -12.48
CA VAL A 93 -12.37 -12.64 -11.49
C VAL A 93 -11.55 -11.39 -11.81
N GLU A 94 -11.07 -10.73 -10.78
CA GLU A 94 -10.47 -9.40 -10.93
C GLU A 94 -9.20 -9.22 -10.09
N ALA A 95 -8.20 -8.56 -10.68
CA ALA A 95 -7.03 -8.04 -9.96
C ALA A 95 -6.82 -6.57 -10.26
N LYS A 96 -6.57 -5.80 -9.21
CA LYS A 96 -6.12 -4.40 -9.32
C LYS A 96 -4.88 -4.21 -8.47
N MET A 97 -3.93 -3.44 -8.99
CA MET A 97 -2.81 -2.93 -8.21
C MET A 97 -2.61 -1.46 -8.55
N SER A 98 -2.49 -0.64 -7.53
CA SER A 98 -2.28 0.79 -7.68
C SER A 98 -1.30 1.30 -6.63
N TYR A 99 -0.73 2.47 -6.83
CA TYR A 99 0.13 3.09 -5.84
C TYR A 99 -0.20 4.56 -5.62
N GLU A 100 0.14 5.05 -4.45
CA GLU A 100 0.09 6.45 -4.08
C GLU A 100 1.41 6.89 -3.47
N ILE A 101 1.89 8.08 -3.84
CA ILE A 101 3.03 8.72 -3.19
C ILE A 101 2.47 9.54 -2.03
N LYS A 102 2.67 9.07 -0.79
CA LYS A 102 2.15 9.71 0.42
C LYS A 102 3.07 10.81 0.94
N GLU A 103 4.39 10.62 0.78
CA GLU A 103 5.40 11.61 1.11
C GLU A 103 6.44 11.66 -0.01
N ASN A 104 6.88 12.85 -0.36
CA ASN A 104 8.01 13.05 -1.30
C ASN A 104 8.71 14.36 -0.96
N ASN A 105 9.62 14.32 -0.02
CA ASN A 105 10.41 15.47 0.40
C ASN A 105 11.91 15.18 0.29
N PHE A 106 12.77 16.09 0.79
CA PHE A 106 14.24 15.94 0.72
C PHE A 106 14.80 14.77 1.52
N ASN A 107 14.06 14.25 2.50
CA ASN A 107 14.54 13.21 3.40
C ASN A 107 13.89 11.86 3.12
N ILE A 108 12.59 11.87 2.79
CA ILE A 108 11.74 10.64 2.71
C ILE A 108 10.94 10.66 1.42
N LEU A 109 10.92 9.50 0.77
CA LEU A 109 9.90 9.09 -0.20
C LEU A 109 9.10 7.95 0.40
N SER A 110 7.79 8.12 0.54
CA SER A 110 6.88 7.09 1.05
C SER A 110 5.85 6.74 0.00
N ILE A 111 5.84 5.48 -0.41
CA ILE A 111 4.94 4.93 -1.43
C ILE A 111 4.06 3.89 -0.76
N VAL A 112 2.76 3.95 -1.02
CA VAL A 112 1.79 2.93 -0.59
C VAL A 112 1.28 2.22 -1.83
N VAL A 113 1.34 0.91 -1.84
CA VAL A 113 0.82 0.04 -2.91
C VAL A 113 -0.41 -0.69 -2.38
N THR A 114 -1.51 -0.59 -3.11
CA THR A 114 -2.76 -1.28 -2.81
C THR A 114 -3.01 -2.35 -3.85
N THR A 115 -3.24 -3.57 -3.40
CA THR A 115 -3.61 -4.71 -4.25
C THR A 115 -5.00 -5.20 -3.87
N TYR A 116 -5.88 -5.34 -4.85
CA TYR A 116 -7.21 -5.93 -4.71
C TYR A 116 -7.32 -7.15 -5.60
N THR A 117 -7.90 -8.23 -5.06
CA THR A 117 -8.23 -9.44 -5.82
C THR A 117 -9.64 -9.90 -5.53
N TYR A 118 -10.34 -10.33 -6.58
CA TYR A 118 -11.61 -11.04 -6.48
C TYR A 118 -11.51 -12.31 -7.31
N GLN A 119 -11.65 -13.45 -6.65
CA GLN A 119 -11.56 -14.77 -7.28
C GLN A 119 -12.87 -15.56 -7.15
N GLY A 120 -14.00 -14.86 -7.06
CA GLY A 120 -15.31 -15.42 -6.77
C GLY A 120 -15.63 -15.38 -5.26
N GLY A 121 -16.91 -15.58 -4.93
CA GLY A 121 -17.41 -15.54 -3.55
C GLY A 121 -18.07 -14.20 -3.18
N ALA A 122 -18.17 -13.93 -1.87
CA ALA A 122 -18.96 -12.81 -1.36
C ALA A 122 -18.30 -11.43 -1.55
N HIS A 123 -16.97 -11.36 -1.52
CA HIS A 123 -16.19 -10.11 -1.67
C HIS A 123 -14.76 -10.41 -2.09
N GLY A 124 -14.07 -9.37 -2.59
CA GLY A 124 -12.63 -9.42 -2.83
C GLY A 124 -11.81 -9.16 -1.58
N ILE A 125 -10.51 -9.26 -1.71
CA ILE A 125 -9.53 -9.02 -0.66
C ILE A 125 -8.65 -7.85 -1.08
N THR A 126 -8.45 -6.88 -0.16
CA THR A 126 -7.51 -5.79 -0.34
C THR A 126 -6.32 -5.97 0.59
N SER A 127 -5.12 -5.88 0.06
CA SER A 127 -3.87 -5.77 0.82
C SER A 127 -3.19 -4.43 0.54
N ILE A 128 -2.43 -3.95 1.52
CA ILE A 128 -1.67 -2.72 1.43
C ILE A 128 -0.23 -3.01 1.86
N GLU A 129 0.70 -2.45 1.11
CA GLU A 129 2.13 -2.46 1.41
C GLU A 129 2.65 -1.03 1.37
N SER A 130 3.71 -0.75 2.11
CA SER A 130 4.36 0.56 2.09
C SER A 130 5.87 0.42 1.92
N TYR A 131 6.42 1.35 1.17
CA TYR A 131 7.86 1.45 0.94
C TYR A 131 8.30 2.85 1.35
N ASN A 132 9.08 2.91 2.43
CA ASN A 132 9.65 4.15 2.94
C ASN A 132 11.13 4.18 2.57
N ILE A 133 11.55 5.18 1.86
CA ILE A 133 12.87 5.28 1.24
C ILE A 133 13.57 6.52 1.78
N ASN A 134 14.78 6.34 2.30
CA ASN A 134 15.67 7.45 2.67
C ASN A 134 16.20 8.10 1.40
N ARG A 135 15.91 9.38 1.20
CA ARG A 135 16.29 10.11 -0.01
C ARG A 135 17.78 10.42 -0.13
N LYS A 136 18.57 10.25 0.93
CA LYS A 136 20.01 10.52 0.93
C LYS A 136 20.84 9.41 0.29
N ASP A 137 20.45 8.16 0.58
CA ASP A 137 21.19 6.97 0.17
C ASP A 137 20.31 5.93 -0.53
N TYR A 138 19.01 6.24 -0.63
CA TYR A 138 17.98 5.39 -1.24
C TYR A 138 17.80 4.01 -0.58
N SER A 139 18.21 3.88 0.69
CA SER A 139 17.93 2.68 1.48
C SER A 139 16.45 2.55 1.81
N LEU A 140 15.94 1.31 1.83
CA LEU A 140 14.60 0.99 2.34
C LEU A 140 14.59 1.08 3.87
N LEU A 141 13.66 1.86 4.40
CA LEU A 141 13.51 2.09 5.83
C LEU A 141 12.45 1.16 6.42
N ASN A 142 12.82 0.35 7.39
CA ASN A 142 11.90 -0.41 8.22
C ASN A 142 11.63 0.31 9.56
N TYR A 143 10.72 -0.24 10.37
CA TYR A 143 10.34 0.31 11.67
C TYR A 143 11.55 0.55 12.58
N ASP A 144 12.44 -0.44 12.72
CA ASP A 144 13.57 -0.39 13.65
C ASP A 144 14.68 0.56 13.18
N MET A 145 14.74 0.89 11.90
CA MET A 145 15.62 1.93 11.37
C MET A 145 15.10 3.33 11.66
N ILE A 146 13.78 3.50 11.72
CA ILE A 146 13.09 4.78 11.90
C ILE A 146 12.97 5.13 13.36
N PHE A 147 12.61 4.19 14.22
CA PHE A 147 12.24 4.42 15.61
C PHE A 147 13.24 3.84 16.62
N ASP A 148 13.29 4.41 17.79
CA ASP A 148 14.07 3.90 18.92
C ASP A 148 13.31 2.79 19.69
N GLU A 149 13.97 2.21 20.69
CA GLU A 149 13.45 1.11 21.48
C GLU A 149 12.22 1.45 22.34
N ASN A 150 11.97 2.75 22.62
CA ASN A 150 10.84 3.18 23.45
C ASN A 150 9.59 3.49 22.60
N ALA A 151 9.73 3.54 21.28
CA ALA A 151 8.66 3.91 20.37
C ALA A 151 7.53 2.88 20.35
N GLU A 152 7.85 1.59 20.41
CA GLU A 152 6.88 0.50 20.34
C GLU A 152 5.87 0.57 21.50
N ASP A 153 6.36 0.69 22.72
CA ASP A 153 5.51 0.83 23.91
C ASP A 153 4.64 2.07 23.84
N TYR A 154 5.20 3.19 23.39
CA TYR A 154 4.45 4.44 23.21
C TYR A 154 3.33 4.29 22.19
N PHE A 155 3.61 3.77 21.00
CA PHE A 155 2.60 3.61 19.96
C PHE A 155 1.51 2.62 20.37
N ASN A 156 1.89 1.47 20.94
CA ASN A 156 0.94 0.47 21.41
C ASN A 156 0.03 1.03 22.51
N MET A 157 0.59 1.72 23.49
CA MET A 157 -0.20 2.39 24.53
C MET A 157 -1.21 3.38 23.91
N ARG A 158 -0.75 4.26 23.01
CA ARG A 158 -1.62 5.29 22.42
C ARG A 158 -2.70 4.71 21.51
N MET A 159 -2.40 3.65 20.77
CA MET A 159 -3.39 2.95 19.94
C MET A 159 -4.42 2.22 20.82
N ASN A 160 -3.99 1.55 21.90
CA ASN A 160 -4.88 0.89 22.84
C ASN A 160 -5.81 1.87 23.56
N ASP A 161 -5.35 3.09 23.90
CA ASP A 161 -6.20 4.17 24.41
C ASP A 161 -7.33 4.50 23.43
N ILE A 162 -7.03 4.60 22.13
CA ILE A 162 -8.00 4.90 21.09
C ILE A 162 -8.97 3.73 20.86
N ILE A 163 -8.46 2.50 20.84
CA ILE A 163 -9.26 1.27 20.71
C ILE A 163 -10.27 1.18 21.87
N THR A 164 -9.81 1.37 23.10
CA THR A 164 -10.64 1.34 24.30
C THR A 164 -11.71 2.43 24.28
N ALA A 165 -11.32 3.67 23.98
CA ALA A 165 -12.26 4.79 23.88
C ALA A 165 -13.32 4.57 22.77
N SER A 166 -12.95 3.96 21.67
CA SER A 166 -13.88 3.61 20.57
C SER A 166 -14.89 2.55 21.00
N ARG A 167 -14.49 1.53 21.76
CA ARG A 167 -15.38 0.47 22.27
C ARG A 167 -16.37 0.98 23.30
N GLU A 168 -15.91 1.80 24.22
CA GLU A 168 -16.73 2.35 25.29
C GLU A 168 -17.70 3.41 24.82
N ASN A 169 -17.64 3.80 23.53
CA ASN A 169 -18.37 4.94 22.95
C ASN A 169 -18.20 6.23 23.79
N ASN A 170 -17.06 6.31 24.49
CA ASN A 170 -16.79 7.31 25.52
C ASN A 170 -15.66 8.23 25.04
N GLY A 171 -15.96 9.20 24.18
CA GLY A 171 -14.99 10.23 23.90
C GLY A 171 -14.95 10.76 22.47
N SER A 172 -14.23 11.86 22.33
CA SER A 172 -14.00 12.59 21.09
C SER A 172 -12.98 11.94 20.16
N ARG A 173 -12.38 10.81 20.52
CA ARG A 173 -11.37 10.09 19.71
C ARG A 173 -11.89 8.73 19.31
N LYS A 174 -12.41 8.66 18.09
CA LYS A 174 -12.79 7.41 17.44
C LYS A 174 -11.72 7.04 16.43
N ALA A 175 -11.38 5.75 16.36
CA ALA A 175 -10.55 5.26 15.28
C ALA A 175 -11.36 5.28 13.98
N LEU A 176 -10.71 5.69 12.91
CA LEU A 176 -11.29 5.70 11.56
C LEU A 176 -10.57 4.67 10.70
N ASN A 177 -11.28 4.15 9.72
CA ASN A 177 -10.70 3.31 8.67
C ASN A 177 -10.19 4.15 7.50
N THR A 178 -9.66 3.49 6.47
CA THR A 178 -9.18 4.13 5.23
C THR A 178 -10.24 4.96 4.50
N ASP A 179 -11.53 4.66 4.71
CA ASP A 179 -12.66 5.40 4.11
C ASP A 179 -13.16 6.56 4.99
N GLY A 180 -12.52 6.79 6.14
CA GLY A 180 -12.92 7.80 7.11
C GLY A 180 -14.16 7.43 7.95
N LYS A 181 -14.54 6.15 7.99
CA LYS A 181 -15.66 5.63 8.78
C LYS A 181 -15.16 5.12 10.12
N GLU A 182 -16.03 5.17 11.13
CA GLU A 182 -15.74 4.63 12.47
C GLU A 182 -15.49 3.12 12.42
N VAL A 183 -14.49 2.67 13.17
CA VAL A 183 -14.09 1.27 13.28
C VAL A 183 -14.79 0.62 14.46
N LEU A 184 -15.40 -0.55 14.22
CA LEU A 184 -15.83 -1.49 15.26
C LEU A 184 -14.72 -2.51 15.46
N PHE A 185 -14.07 -2.47 16.62
CA PHE A 185 -12.99 -3.41 16.97
C PHE A 185 -13.53 -4.74 17.49
N PHE A 186 -12.72 -5.80 17.37
CA PHE A 186 -12.98 -7.02 18.11
C PHE A 186 -12.92 -6.77 19.62
N ASP A 187 -13.65 -7.56 20.42
CA ASP A 187 -13.70 -7.41 21.88
C ASP A 187 -12.31 -7.55 22.52
N ASN A 188 -11.48 -8.40 21.97
CA ASN A 188 -10.11 -8.69 22.42
C ASN A 188 -9.03 -7.98 21.58
N ALA A 189 -9.39 -6.96 20.77
CA ALA A 189 -8.39 -6.26 19.96
C ALA A 189 -7.38 -5.54 20.86
N GLU A 190 -6.12 -5.80 20.63
CA GLU A 190 -4.96 -5.12 21.22
C GLU A 190 -4.03 -4.67 20.10
N SER A 191 -3.40 -3.53 20.30
CA SER A 191 -2.45 -3.04 19.33
C SER A 191 -1.11 -3.74 19.42
N ASN A 192 -0.57 -4.09 18.25
CA ASN A 192 0.83 -4.38 18.06
C ASN A 192 1.29 -3.60 16.83
N VAL A 193 2.06 -2.53 17.05
CA VAL A 193 2.51 -1.65 15.97
C VAL A 193 3.33 -2.38 14.91
N LYS A 194 3.99 -3.49 15.27
CA LYS A 194 4.76 -4.32 14.32
C LYS A 194 3.86 -5.06 13.30
N ASN A 195 2.57 -5.22 13.61
CA ASN A 195 1.59 -5.83 12.69
C ASN A 195 0.94 -4.81 11.74
N THR A 196 1.43 -3.58 11.72
CA THR A 196 0.87 -2.52 10.87
C THR A 196 1.68 -2.29 9.61
N VAL A 197 1.02 -1.72 8.61
CA VAL A 197 1.66 -1.06 7.48
C VAL A 197 1.93 0.39 7.87
N MET A 198 3.20 0.80 7.90
CA MET A 198 3.62 2.13 8.36
C MET A 198 4.10 2.98 7.18
N TYR A 199 3.59 4.21 7.07
CA TYR A 199 4.03 5.16 6.05
C TYR A 199 3.99 6.60 6.55
N PHE A 200 4.69 7.48 5.84
CA PHE A 200 4.70 8.92 6.09
C PHE A 200 3.66 9.59 5.20
N ASP A 201 2.88 10.53 5.77
CA ASP A 201 1.82 11.28 5.06
C ASP A 201 1.76 12.72 5.58
N GLY A 202 2.45 13.63 4.92
CA GLY A 202 2.55 15.04 5.30
C GLY A 202 3.11 15.22 6.71
N ASP A 203 2.35 15.81 7.61
CA ASP A 203 2.75 16.03 9.00
C ASP A 203 2.65 14.77 9.88
N ASN A 204 2.20 13.63 9.34
CA ASN A 204 1.92 12.43 10.13
C ASN A 204 2.82 11.24 9.77
N VAL A 205 3.01 10.38 10.76
CA VAL A 205 3.32 8.97 10.58
C VAL A 205 2.01 8.20 10.76
N VAL A 206 1.72 7.34 9.81
CA VAL A 206 0.48 6.58 9.74
C VAL A 206 0.77 5.11 9.95
N PHE A 207 -0.01 4.48 10.83
CA PHE A 207 -0.03 3.04 11.05
C PHE A 207 -1.41 2.52 10.66
N LEU A 208 -1.43 1.58 9.73
CA LEU A 208 -2.64 0.98 9.17
C LEU A 208 -2.65 -0.51 9.49
N TYR A 209 -3.71 -1.00 10.11
CA TYR A 209 -3.90 -2.44 10.33
C TYR A 209 -4.55 -3.09 9.11
N PRO A 210 -4.02 -4.23 8.64
CA PRO A 210 -4.67 -5.04 7.63
C PRO A 210 -6.08 -5.50 8.05
N HIS A 211 -6.87 -5.93 7.07
CA HIS A 211 -8.17 -6.54 7.34
C HIS A 211 -8.03 -7.74 8.29
N TYR A 212 -9.00 -7.89 9.20
CA TYR A 212 -9.11 -8.98 10.18
C TYR A 212 -8.06 -8.98 11.30
N GLU A 213 -7.09 -8.07 11.32
CA GLU A 213 -6.07 -8.05 12.38
C GLU A 213 -6.68 -7.65 13.73
N ILE A 214 -7.37 -6.51 13.80
CA ILE A 214 -7.96 -5.99 15.05
C ILE A 214 -9.45 -5.62 14.89
N ALA A 215 -10.01 -5.77 13.69
CA ALA A 215 -11.40 -5.43 13.39
C ALA A 215 -11.95 -6.35 12.30
N PRO A 216 -13.29 -6.59 12.24
CA PRO A 216 -13.90 -7.38 11.18
C PRO A 216 -13.76 -6.67 9.82
N TYR A 217 -13.84 -7.44 8.73
CA TYR A 217 -13.73 -6.92 7.37
C TYR A 217 -14.68 -5.75 7.08
N SER A 218 -15.91 -5.80 7.59
CA SER A 218 -16.91 -4.76 7.41
C SER A 218 -16.54 -3.40 8.03
N SER A 219 -15.61 -3.38 8.97
CA SER A 219 -15.06 -2.16 9.57
C SER A 219 -13.94 -1.53 8.72
N GLY A 220 -13.48 -2.22 7.67
CA GLY A 220 -12.36 -1.78 6.87
C GLY A 220 -11.01 -1.92 7.61
N MET A 221 -10.01 -1.20 7.15
CA MET A 221 -8.65 -1.22 7.71
C MET A 221 -8.46 -0.03 8.67
N PRO A 222 -8.27 -0.28 9.97
CA PRO A 222 -8.08 0.78 10.97
C PRO A 222 -6.82 1.61 10.73
N VAL A 223 -6.92 2.93 10.88
CA VAL A 223 -5.83 3.88 10.65
C VAL A 223 -5.55 4.69 11.90
N PHE A 224 -4.29 4.73 12.33
CA PHE A 224 -3.81 5.56 13.43
C PHE A 224 -2.79 6.56 12.92
N LYS A 225 -3.00 7.85 13.19
CA LYS A 225 -2.14 8.94 12.76
C LYS A 225 -1.46 9.59 13.96
N PHE A 226 -0.15 9.77 13.85
CA PHE A 226 0.67 10.44 14.85
C PHE A 226 1.39 11.64 14.23
N ASP A 227 1.18 12.83 14.80
CA ASP A 227 1.90 14.03 14.35
C ASP A 227 3.42 13.84 14.56
N LYS A 228 4.18 14.09 13.53
CA LYS A 228 5.65 13.98 13.54
C LYS A 228 6.29 14.80 14.67
N LYS A 229 5.66 15.93 15.08
CA LYS A 229 6.16 16.77 16.18
C LYS A 229 6.04 16.07 17.54
N ASP A 230 4.93 15.34 17.75
CA ASP A 230 4.65 14.67 19.02
C ASP A 230 5.53 13.44 19.25
N ILE A 231 5.96 12.80 18.15
CA ILE A 231 6.77 11.57 18.19
C ILE A 231 8.26 11.81 17.99
N LYS A 232 8.69 13.07 17.79
CA LYS A 232 10.07 13.43 17.43
C LYS A 232 11.15 12.82 18.34
N LYS A 233 10.84 12.64 19.64
CA LYS A 233 11.78 12.07 20.61
C LYS A 233 12.05 10.58 20.42
N TYR A 234 11.18 9.87 19.70
CA TYR A 234 11.29 8.44 19.40
C TYR A 234 11.91 8.15 18.03
N VAL A 235 12.24 9.18 17.25
CA VAL A 235 12.67 9.04 15.87
C VAL A 235 14.17 9.19 15.73
N LYS A 236 14.81 8.25 15.03
CA LYS A 236 16.25 8.22 14.75
C LYS A 236 16.65 8.94 13.47
N ILE A 237 15.71 9.14 12.55
CA ILE A 237 15.94 9.74 11.23
C ILE A 237 15.42 11.19 11.16
N LYS A 238 15.71 11.89 10.06
CA LYS A 238 15.07 13.17 9.73
C LYS A 238 13.87 12.92 8.82
N PHE A 239 12.77 13.61 9.12
CA PHE A 239 11.58 13.63 8.26
C PHE A 239 11.72 14.67 7.14
#